data_b79362d25508963572a2890288b1ac0f
#
_entry.id   b79362d25508963572a2890288b1ac0f
#
_cell.length_a   1.000
_cell.length_b   1.000
_cell.length_c   1.000
_cell.angle_alpha   90.00
_cell.angle_beta   90.00
_cell.angle_gamma   90.00
#
_symmetry.space_group_name_H-M   'P 1'
#
loop_
_entity.id
_entity.type
_entity.pdbx_description
1 polymer ?
#
loop_
_entity_poly.entity_id
_entity_poly.type
_entity_poly.pdbx_seq_one_letter_code
_entity_poly.pdbx_strand_id
1 'polypeptide(L)'
;METLRSDAEKHEYNKKFYKALMGQKKEEVIELCKHVPEGPLHVVTLHGDTVLHLAAYSKQRDLAKCLLEQVSKCDGAERLLQRANSLHYTVFHEAATSNKAVPLAKEMLRLSPGLLHLRSDNNETALFRSVRYGKREMFDFLDKEVGKAVEGDQEKWDAFHYRSDRSTTLHQSVLMEHFDLALCIAERHGCLIGEQDGDGMTALQLLALNPSAFEVGKKNRFIKLLVNSTPKFISIPLLDHIRMKFDKYESALKLAKFLIAKDTSWESTEAVKNKSETRFHKYGHLFQEQKPDDGERMQSGAKRCPETPLFLATKSGCIEIVQEILEAYPQAVEYVDEKGRMILHVAIKYCQTQIFRLVQSMKLPRKRLKRKVTNEGNSILHMVGLKDKEVLGDMRSPALLLQERLLFFEMVKSICKADMVKLLNSEGHTAEEVFNCTHAQLRSDAKDWLKRTAENCTIVAVLISTVAFAAAYTIPGGPNQSTGYPVLLHKTFFVVFTIADVLSITLALTSTITFLAILTSPFHMKDFKRSLPQKLMLGLSLLILS
;
A
#
# COMPACT_ATOMS: atom_id res chain seq x y z
N MET A 1 21.34 -20.41 52.43
CA MET A 1 21.04 -19.98 51.06
C MET A 1 20.11 -21.00 50.46
N GLU A 2 18.83 -20.78 50.56
CA GLU A 2 17.79 -21.72 50.12
C GLU A 2 17.70 -21.73 48.61
N THR A 3 18.09 -22.84 48.07
CA THR A 3 18.00 -23.17 46.67
C THR A 3 16.56 -23.47 46.32
N LEU A 4 16.03 -22.64 45.41
CA LEU A 4 14.98 -22.97 44.44
C LEU A 4 13.72 -23.67 44.96
N ARG A 5 12.78 -22.84 45.32
CA ARG A 5 11.36 -23.10 45.38
C ARG A 5 10.89 -23.96 44.19
N SER A 6 9.89 -24.78 44.42
CA SER A 6 9.27 -25.63 43.39
C SER A 6 8.89 -24.81 42.15
N ASP A 7 8.84 -25.42 40.97
CA ASP A 7 8.42 -24.75 39.73
C ASP A 7 7.03 -24.06 39.88
N ALA A 8 6.16 -24.61 40.69
CA ALA A 8 4.86 -24.01 41.01
C ALA A 8 4.96 -22.69 41.76
N GLU A 9 5.88 -22.57 42.73
CA GLU A 9 6.13 -21.30 43.44
C GLU A 9 6.74 -20.25 42.53
N LYS A 10 7.65 -20.64 41.65
CA LYS A 10 8.23 -19.75 40.63
C LYS A 10 7.18 -19.22 39.68
N HIS A 11 6.25 -20.05 39.21
CA HIS A 11 5.12 -19.63 38.41
C HIS A 11 4.19 -18.64 39.12
N GLU A 12 3.91 -18.85 40.40
CA GLU A 12 3.07 -17.95 41.18
C GLU A 12 3.74 -16.60 41.40
N TYR A 13 5.06 -16.56 41.62
CA TYR A 13 5.84 -15.29 41.69
C TYR A 13 5.87 -14.57 40.34
N ASN A 14 6.12 -15.27 39.25
CA ASN A 14 6.11 -14.67 37.91
C ASN A 14 4.74 -14.07 37.56
N LYS A 15 3.66 -14.74 37.95
CA LYS A 15 2.30 -14.21 37.80
C LYS A 15 2.06 -12.94 38.61
N LYS A 16 2.56 -12.87 39.86
CA LYS A 16 2.48 -11.66 40.70
C LYS A 16 3.28 -10.52 40.09
N PHE A 17 4.52 -10.76 39.68
CA PHE A 17 5.35 -9.75 38.99
C PHE A 17 4.67 -9.22 37.73
N TYR A 18 4.17 -10.11 36.88
CA TYR A 18 3.53 -9.70 35.63
C TYR A 18 2.28 -8.85 35.88
N LYS A 19 1.44 -9.23 36.86
CA LYS A 19 0.26 -8.45 37.24
C LYS A 19 0.65 -7.08 37.82
N ALA A 20 1.64 -7.01 38.70
CA ALA A 20 2.09 -5.78 39.30
C ALA A 20 2.71 -4.83 38.27
N LEU A 21 3.53 -5.37 37.34
CA LEU A 21 4.11 -4.63 36.22
C LEU A 21 3.05 -4.08 35.27
N MET A 22 2.10 -4.92 34.82
CA MET A 22 1.00 -4.48 33.94
C MET A 22 0.05 -3.51 34.65
N GLY A 23 -0.16 -3.68 35.97
CA GLY A 23 -0.94 -2.77 36.79
C GLY A 23 -0.22 -1.48 37.21
N GLN A 24 1.03 -1.28 36.77
CA GLN A 24 1.88 -0.12 37.09
C GLN A 24 2.04 0.12 38.62
N LYS A 25 2.04 -0.95 39.40
CA LYS A 25 2.15 -0.90 40.87
C LYS A 25 3.61 -0.92 41.31
N LYS A 26 4.24 0.23 41.29
CA LYS A 26 5.67 0.38 41.52
C LYS A 26 6.12 -0.23 42.86
N GLU A 27 5.43 0.08 43.95
CA GLU A 27 5.78 -0.35 45.32
C GLU A 27 5.69 -1.88 45.44
N GLU A 28 4.65 -2.50 44.84
CA GLU A 28 4.45 -3.94 44.84
C GLU A 28 5.58 -4.65 44.06
N VAL A 29 6.02 -4.10 42.91
CA VAL A 29 7.15 -4.66 42.17
C VAL A 29 8.46 -4.57 42.95
N ILE A 30 8.74 -3.44 43.57
CA ILE A 30 9.97 -3.25 44.40
C ILE A 30 9.96 -4.23 45.58
N GLU A 31 8.81 -4.43 46.22
CA GLU A 31 8.71 -5.36 47.36
C GLU A 31 8.92 -6.81 46.89
N LEU A 32 8.30 -7.20 45.76
CA LEU A 32 8.51 -8.53 45.18
C LEU A 32 10.00 -8.78 44.83
N CYS A 33 10.73 -7.75 44.36
CA CYS A 33 12.14 -7.89 44.04
C CYS A 33 13.00 -8.22 45.29
N LYS A 34 12.58 -7.83 46.50
CA LYS A 34 13.31 -8.17 47.73
C LYS A 34 13.20 -9.64 48.13
N HIS A 35 12.13 -10.32 47.66
CA HIS A 35 11.83 -11.70 47.98
C HIS A 35 12.40 -12.71 46.98
N VAL A 36 13.08 -12.26 45.92
CA VAL A 36 13.72 -13.12 44.92
C VAL A 36 15.23 -12.87 44.89
N PRO A 37 16.06 -13.94 44.75
CA PRO A 37 17.52 -13.82 44.82
C PRO A 37 18.13 -12.91 43.75
N GLU A 38 17.54 -12.92 42.55
CA GLU A 38 18.01 -12.15 41.39
C GLU A 38 17.48 -10.71 41.40
N GLY A 39 16.54 -10.36 42.31
CA GLY A 39 15.99 -9.02 42.42
C GLY A 39 15.40 -8.48 41.11
N PRO A 40 15.88 -7.31 40.65
CA PRO A 40 15.44 -6.70 39.38
C PRO A 40 15.73 -7.54 38.13
N LEU A 41 16.65 -8.51 38.22
CA LEU A 41 17.07 -9.36 37.12
C LEU A 41 16.36 -10.73 37.14
N HIS A 42 15.35 -10.92 38.01
CA HIS A 42 14.52 -12.09 38.02
C HIS A 42 13.76 -12.24 36.70
N VAL A 43 13.84 -13.44 36.10
CA VAL A 43 13.21 -13.74 34.81
C VAL A 43 11.71 -14.02 35.03
N VAL A 44 10.87 -13.21 34.36
CA VAL A 44 9.42 -13.25 34.51
C VAL A 44 8.74 -13.97 33.34
N THR A 45 9.27 -13.82 32.11
CA THR A 45 8.66 -14.36 30.90
C THR A 45 9.39 -15.58 30.37
N LEU A 46 8.71 -16.39 29.54
CA LEU A 46 9.30 -17.50 28.81
C LEU A 46 10.37 -17.05 27.79
N HIS A 47 10.31 -15.78 27.39
CA HIS A 47 11.30 -15.19 26.49
C HIS A 47 12.58 -14.73 27.22
N GLY A 48 12.71 -14.98 28.53
CA GLY A 48 13.87 -14.58 29.29
C GLY A 48 13.87 -13.12 29.73
N ASP A 49 12.73 -12.39 29.58
CA ASP A 49 12.66 -11.00 30.02
C ASP A 49 12.69 -10.92 31.52
N THR A 50 13.58 -10.08 32.05
CA THR A 50 13.65 -9.79 33.48
C THR A 50 12.66 -8.71 33.88
N VAL A 51 12.46 -8.53 35.19
CA VAL A 51 11.64 -7.43 35.73
C VAL A 51 12.07 -6.08 35.15
N LEU A 52 13.39 -5.85 35.05
CA LEU A 52 13.95 -4.61 34.51
C LEU A 52 13.68 -4.46 32.97
N HIS A 53 13.73 -5.56 32.20
CA HIS A 53 13.34 -5.54 30.79
C HIS A 53 11.88 -5.10 30.63
N LEU A 54 10.98 -5.71 31.41
CA LEU A 54 9.56 -5.39 31.34
C LEU A 54 9.23 -3.99 31.84
N ALA A 55 9.93 -3.49 32.86
CA ALA A 55 9.77 -2.11 33.34
C ALA A 55 10.22 -1.08 32.27
N ALA A 56 11.33 -1.35 31.57
CA ALA A 56 11.82 -0.52 30.47
C ALA A 56 10.84 -0.56 29.27
N TYR A 57 10.42 -1.75 28.85
CA TYR A 57 9.45 -1.95 27.76
C TYR A 57 8.10 -1.29 28.04
N SER A 58 7.56 -1.45 29.26
CA SER A 58 6.27 -0.86 29.69
C SER A 58 6.36 0.65 29.91
N LYS A 59 7.51 1.27 29.68
CA LYS A 59 7.76 2.72 29.82
C LYS A 59 7.54 3.25 31.25
N GLN A 60 7.70 2.40 32.25
CA GLN A 60 7.58 2.75 33.66
C GLN A 60 8.89 3.35 34.16
N ARG A 61 9.12 4.61 33.79
CA ARG A 61 10.40 5.30 33.98
C ARG A 61 10.90 5.28 35.44
N ASP A 62 10.01 5.64 36.39
CA ASP A 62 10.38 5.77 37.80
C ASP A 62 10.66 4.41 38.45
N LEU A 63 9.93 3.38 38.03
CA LEU A 63 10.23 2.01 38.43
C LEU A 63 11.57 1.54 37.85
N ALA A 64 11.76 1.68 36.53
CA ALA A 64 12.99 1.26 35.86
C ALA A 64 14.23 1.95 36.44
N LYS A 65 14.11 3.24 36.81
CA LYS A 65 15.20 3.98 37.48
C LYS A 65 15.51 3.40 38.87
N CYS A 66 14.49 3.14 39.70
CA CYS A 66 14.68 2.53 41.02
C CYS A 66 15.31 1.13 40.92
N LEU A 67 14.88 0.33 39.94
CA LEU A 67 15.44 -1.00 39.70
C LEU A 67 16.90 -0.92 39.21
N LEU A 68 17.22 0.05 38.36
CA LEU A 68 18.58 0.30 37.89
C LEU A 68 19.49 0.70 39.03
N GLU A 69 19.03 1.56 39.95
CA GLU A 69 19.76 1.95 41.17
C GLU A 69 20.03 0.76 42.10
N GLN A 70 19.15 -0.23 42.14
CA GLN A 70 19.41 -1.49 42.87
C GLN A 70 20.51 -2.31 42.20
N VAL A 71 20.42 -2.48 40.84
CA VAL A 71 21.46 -3.19 40.08
C VAL A 71 22.83 -2.52 40.19
N SER A 72 22.88 -1.18 40.18
CA SER A 72 24.13 -0.43 40.25
C SER A 72 24.91 -0.65 41.57
N LYS A 73 24.24 -1.11 42.63
CA LYS A 73 24.84 -1.43 43.95
C LYS A 73 25.36 -2.88 44.02
N CYS A 74 25.08 -3.70 43.02
CA CYS A 74 25.53 -5.09 43.00
C CYS A 74 26.96 -5.18 42.41
N ASP A 75 27.75 -6.10 42.92
CA ASP A 75 29.04 -6.42 42.32
C ASP A 75 28.88 -6.95 40.92
N GLY A 76 29.62 -6.40 39.96
CA GLY A 76 29.50 -6.80 38.55
C GLY A 76 28.28 -6.21 37.83
N ALA A 77 27.74 -5.06 38.27
CA ALA A 77 26.62 -4.37 37.65
C ALA A 77 26.75 -4.22 36.12
N GLU A 78 27.96 -4.03 35.59
CA GLU A 78 28.25 -3.97 34.17
C GLU A 78 27.83 -5.23 33.43
N ARG A 79 28.24 -6.43 33.90
CA ARG A 79 27.88 -7.71 33.33
C ARG A 79 26.40 -8.03 33.49
N LEU A 80 25.81 -7.62 34.62
CA LEU A 80 24.39 -7.84 34.89
C LEU A 80 23.49 -7.07 33.94
N LEU A 81 23.84 -5.86 33.55
CA LEU A 81 23.12 -5.05 32.57
C LEU A 81 23.25 -5.58 31.12
N GLN A 82 24.31 -6.33 30.84
CA GLN A 82 24.50 -6.98 29.53
C GLN A 82 23.69 -8.26 29.37
N ARG A 83 22.99 -8.72 30.41
CA ARG A 83 22.11 -9.88 30.33
C ARG A 83 21.03 -9.65 29.27
N ALA A 84 20.93 -10.59 28.31
CA ALA A 84 19.98 -10.54 27.21
C ALA A 84 18.85 -11.55 27.41
N ASN A 85 17.70 -11.28 26.80
CA ASN A 85 16.59 -12.23 26.69
C ASN A 85 16.85 -13.29 25.60
N SER A 86 15.89 -14.18 25.30
CA SER A 86 16.00 -15.24 24.29
C SER A 86 16.21 -14.75 22.86
N LEU A 87 15.96 -13.48 22.57
CA LEU A 87 16.17 -12.82 21.28
C LEU A 87 17.44 -11.94 21.28
N HIS A 88 18.30 -12.13 22.27
CA HIS A 88 19.49 -11.32 22.53
C HIS A 88 19.23 -9.82 22.70
N TYR A 89 18.02 -9.41 23.09
CA TYR A 89 17.74 -8.03 23.51
C TYR A 89 18.14 -7.82 24.98
N THR A 90 18.91 -6.78 25.24
CA THR A 90 19.23 -6.30 26.60
C THR A 90 18.20 -5.28 27.04
N VAL A 91 18.22 -4.93 28.33
CA VAL A 91 17.40 -3.84 28.87
C VAL A 91 17.63 -2.52 28.11
N PHE A 92 18.85 -2.29 27.61
CA PHE A 92 19.18 -1.12 26.82
C PHE A 92 18.46 -1.08 25.46
N HIS A 93 18.29 -2.23 24.82
CA HIS A 93 17.47 -2.36 23.61
C HIS A 93 15.99 -2.03 23.90
N GLU A 94 15.46 -2.46 25.05
CA GLU A 94 14.09 -2.14 25.45
C GLU A 94 13.91 -0.65 25.78
N ALA A 95 14.88 -0.04 26.47
CA ALA A 95 14.89 1.41 26.72
C ALA A 95 14.89 2.22 25.42
N ALA A 96 15.56 1.74 24.36
CA ALA A 96 15.61 2.40 23.06
C ALA A 96 14.24 2.52 22.36
N THR A 97 13.21 1.82 22.82
CA THR A 97 11.84 1.89 22.27
C THR A 97 11.05 3.12 22.73
N SER A 98 11.64 4.02 23.56
CA SER A 98 10.92 5.16 24.13
C SER A 98 11.80 6.42 24.28
N ASN A 99 11.31 7.57 23.79
CA ASN A 99 11.97 8.86 24.01
C ASN A 99 12.06 9.21 25.50
N LYS A 100 11.05 8.82 26.29
CA LYS A 100 11.04 9.09 27.74
C LYS A 100 12.14 8.34 28.50
N ALA A 101 12.73 7.31 27.90
CA ALA A 101 13.79 6.50 28.50
C ALA A 101 15.21 7.05 28.23
N VAL A 102 15.38 8.19 27.55
CA VAL A 102 16.71 8.81 27.31
C VAL A 102 17.51 9.01 28.62
N PRO A 103 16.95 9.52 29.72
CA PRO A 103 17.70 9.64 30.96
C PRO A 103 18.12 8.29 31.55
N LEU A 104 17.28 7.26 31.42
CA LEU A 104 17.59 5.89 31.85
C LEU A 104 18.71 5.30 30.97
N ALA A 105 18.65 5.47 29.64
CA ALA A 105 19.68 5.04 28.72
C ALA A 105 21.05 5.70 29.00
N LYS A 106 21.06 6.99 29.35
CA LYS A 106 22.29 7.71 29.77
C LYS A 106 22.92 7.07 30.98
N GLU A 107 22.14 6.76 32.01
CA GLU A 107 22.62 6.14 33.21
C GLU A 107 23.12 4.71 32.98
N MET A 108 22.41 3.93 32.12
CA MET A 108 22.85 2.59 31.71
C MET A 108 24.22 2.63 31.03
N LEU A 109 24.44 3.56 30.10
CA LEU A 109 25.73 3.70 29.39
C LEU A 109 26.84 4.16 30.32
N ARG A 110 26.53 4.98 31.35
CA ARG A 110 27.50 5.36 32.38
C ARG A 110 27.98 4.16 33.18
N LEU A 111 27.06 3.22 33.49
CA LEU A 111 27.37 2.00 34.26
C LEU A 111 28.04 0.92 33.43
N SER A 112 27.66 0.80 32.16
CA SER A 112 28.17 -0.21 31.21
C SER A 112 28.26 0.37 29.79
N PRO A 113 29.38 1.00 29.40
CA PRO A 113 29.57 1.56 28.06
C PRO A 113 29.47 0.51 26.96
N GLY A 114 29.82 -0.74 27.27
CA GLY A 114 29.73 -1.88 26.32
C GLY A 114 28.33 -2.18 25.82
N LEU A 115 27.27 -1.71 26.51
CA LEU A 115 25.88 -1.87 26.07
C LEU A 115 25.62 -1.29 24.69
N LEU A 116 26.34 -0.25 24.28
CA LEU A 116 26.20 0.40 23.00
C LEU A 116 26.47 -0.56 21.81
N HIS A 117 27.42 -1.48 21.99
CA HIS A 117 27.89 -2.42 20.96
C HIS A 117 27.12 -3.75 20.92
N LEU A 118 26.26 -4.02 21.89
CA LEU A 118 25.52 -5.27 21.95
C LEU A 118 24.46 -5.33 20.84
N ARG A 119 24.27 -6.53 20.32
CA ARG A 119 23.37 -6.79 19.19
C ARG A 119 22.43 -7.94 19.48
N SER A 120 21.25 -7.85 18.91
CA SER A 120 20.27 -8.92 18.90
C SER A 120 20.61 -10.02 17.86
N ASP A 121 19.82 -11.09 17.80
CA ASP A 121 19.93 -12.16 16.80
C ASP A 121 19.89 -11.65 15.35
N ASN A 122 19.11 -10.59 15.10
CA ASN A 122 19.04 -9.94 13.79
C ASN A 122 20.15 -8.91 13.56
N ASN A 123 21.15 -8.86 14.43
CA ASN A 123 22.24 -7.89 14.41
C ASN A 123 21.78 -6.45 14.62
N GLU A 124 20.62 -6.23 15.29
CA GLU A 124 20.10 -4.90 15.63
C GLU A 124 20.79 -4.37 16.89
N THR A 125 21.29 -3.14 16.82
CA THR A 125 21.76 -2.37 17.98
C THR A 125 20.62 -1.58 18.62
N ALA A 126 20.82 -1.00 19.80
CA ALA A 126 19.86 -0.10 20.40
C ALA A 126 19.57 1.12 19.51
N LEU A 127 20.58 1.64 18.77
CA LEU A 127 20.39 2.69 17.76
C LEU A 127 19.37 2.24 16.69
N PHE A 128 19.59 1.09 16.10
CA PHE A 128 18.70 0.55 15.07
C PHE A 128 17.27 0.35 15.59
N ARG A 129 17.16 -0.12 16.84
CA ARG A 129 15.87 -0.31 17.48
C ARG A 129 15.13 1.01 17.75
N SER A 130 15.84 2.10 18.10
CA SER A 130 15.25 3.43 18.24
C SER A 130 14.63 3.94 16.93
N VAL A 131 15.27 3.64 15.80
CA VAL A 131 14.77 3.95 14.46
C VAL A 131 13.53 3.15 14.14
N ARG A 132 13.55 1.84 14.41
CA ARG A 132 12.40 0.94 14.16
C ARG A 132 11.13 1.41 14.87
N TYR A 133 11.27 1.96 16.09
CA TYR A 133 10.15 2.48 16.88
C TYR A 133 9.89 3.98 16.68
N GLY A 134 10.62 4.65 15.77
CA GLY A 134 10.45 6.08 15.47
C GLY A 134 10.75 7.00 16.64
N LYS A 135 11.75 6.68 17.46
CA LYS A 135 12.09 7.44 18.66
C LYS A 135 13.20 8.44 18.40
N ARG A 136 12.82 9.60 17.83
CA ARG A 136 13.77 10.62 17.38
C ARG A 136 14.73 11.10 18.47
N GLU A 137 14.24 11.47 19.66
CA GLU A 137 15.09 11.96 20.74
C GLU A 137 16.06 10.88 21.24
N MET A 138 15.61 9.63 21.25
CA MET A 138 16.46 8.49 21.59
C MET A 138 17.50 8.24 20.49
N PHE A 139 17.10 8.31 19.23
CA PHE A 139 18.02 8.23 18.09
C PHE A 139 19.09 9.33 18.18
N ASP A 140 18.69 10.59 18.37
CA ASP A 140 19.60 11.73 18.46
C ASP A 140 20.64 11.55 19.59
N PHE A 141 20.21 10.98 20.70
CA PHE A 141 21.10 10.65 21.81
C PHE A 141 22.08 9.52 21.46
N LEU A 142 21.55 8.39 20.95
CA LEU A 142 22.37 7.21 20.63
C LEU A 142 23.33 7.48 19.47
N ASP A 143 22.90 8.21 18.44
CA ASP A 143 23.71 8.60 17.28
C ASP A 143 24.93 9.44 17.73
N LYS A 144 24.73 10.35 18.67
CA LYS A 144 25.82 11.14 19.27
C LYS A 144 26.80 10.26 20.07
N GLU A 145 26.31 9.29 20.84
CA GLU A 145 27.17 8.39 21.60
C GLU A 145 27.93 7.41 20.67
N VAL A 146 27.28 6.93 19.60
CA VAL A 146 27.93 6.14 18.54
C VAL A 146 29.05 6.96 17.89
N GLY A 147 28.77 8.21 17.49
CA GLY A 147 29.79 9.08 16.90
C GLY A 147 31.05 9.24 17.76
N LYS A 148 30.90 9.28 19.12
CA LYS A 148 32.04 9.30 20.06
C LYS A 148 32.78 7.97 20.13
N ALA A 149 32.04 6.84 20.05
CA ALA A 149 32.61 5.50 20.22
C ALA A 149 33.36 5.01 18.98
N VAL A 150 32.97 5.52 17.80
CA VAL A 150 33.50 5.07 16.48
C VAL A 150 34.83 5.79 16.16
N GLU A 151 35.03 7.05 16.61
CA GLU A 151 36.26 7.85 16.39
C GLU A 151 36.77 7.84 14.93
N GLY A 152 35.87 7.80 13.94
CA GLY A 152 36.21 7.79 12.51
C GLY A 152 36.48 6.41 11.91
N ASP A 153 36.32 5.32 12.66
CA ASP A 153 36.42 3.95 12.17
C ASP A 153 35.16 3.54 11.41
N GLN A 154 35.27 3.43 10.09
CA GLN A 154 34.15 3.13 9.20
C GLN A 154 33.53 1.74 9.46
N GLU A 155 34.34 0.71 9.72
CA GLU A 155 33.84 -0.64 9.99
C GLU A 155 32.98 -0.67 11.26
N LYS A 156 33.43 0.05 12.30
CA LYS A 156 32.65 0.20 13.54
C LYS A 156 31.36 0.99 13.28
N TRP A 157 31.43 2.04 12.45
CA TRP A 157 30.26 2.84 12.09
C TRP A 157 29.22 2.00 11.34
N ASP A 158 29.63 1.24 10.34
CA ASP A 158 28.77 0.34 9.57
C ASP A 158 28.07 -0.66 10.50
N ALA A 159 28.80 -1.12 11.49
CA ALA A 159 28.27 -2.02 12.50
C ALA A 159 27.03 -1.49 13.25
N PHE A 160 26.86 -0.19 13.41
CA PHE A 160 25.69 0.40 14.06
C PHE A 160 24.54 0.69 13.10
N HIS A 161 24.83 0.89 11.81
CA HIS A 161 23.86 1.34 10.82
C HIS A 161 23.34 0.24 9.91
N TYR A 162 23.98 -0.95 9.89
CA TYR A 162 23.57 -2.09 9.08
C TYR A 162 23.11 -3.27 9.93
N ARG A 163 22.08 -3.91 9.44
CA ARG A 163 21.52 -5.16 9.96
C ARG A 163 22.08 -6.37 9.18
N SER A 164 21.81 -7.60 9.65
CA SER A 164 22.26 -8.85 9.00
C SER A 164 21.80 -9.00 7.55
N ASP A 165 20.62 -8.50 7.21
CA ASP A 165 20.04 -8.49 5.87
C ASP A 165 20.48 -7.29 5.01
N ARG A 166 21.55 -6.58 5.40
CA ARG A 166 22.05 -5.36 4.78
C ARG A 166 21.10 -4.16 4.81
N SER A 167 19.94 -4.29 5.46
CA SER A 167 19.06 -3.13 5.66
C SER A 167 19.75 -2.10 6.56
N THR A 168 19.73 -0.84 6.14
CA THR A 168 20.30 0.27 6.94
C THR A 168 19.25 0.92 7.83
N THR A 169 19.70 1.75 8.77
CA THR A 169 18.82 2.59 9.60
C THR A 169 17.89 3.46 8.75
N LEU A 170 18.35 3.93 7.56
CA LEU A 170 17.53 4.69 6.64
C LEU A 170 16.42 3.82 6.01
N HIS A 171 16.76 2.60 5.52
CA HIS A 171 15.76 1.66 5.01
C HIS A 171 14.70 1.34 6.07
N GLN A 172 15.14 1.05 7.30
CA GLN A 172 14.23 0.73 8.40
C GLN A 172 13.27 1.86 8.74
N SER A 173 13.74 3.11 8.73
CA SER A 173 12.88 4.28 9.00
C SER A 173 11.83 4.50 7.92
N VAL A 174 12.17 4.23 6.65
CA VAL A 174 11.22 4.30 5.51
C VAL A 174 10.19 3.18 5.59
N LEU A 175 10.62 1.93 5.84
CA LEU A 175 9.74 0.77 5.97
C LEU A 175 8.74 0.90 7.12
N MET A 176 9.17 1.50 8.25
CA MET A 176 8.30 1.76 9.40
C MET A 176 7.53 3.08 9.28
N GLU A 177 7.63 3.74 8.14
CA GLU A 177 6.91 4.99 7.83
C GLU A 177 7.23 6.16 8.79
N HIS A 178 8.42 6.18 9.39
CA HIS A 178 8.93 7.25 10.21
C HIS A 178 9.68 8.28 9.36
N PHE A 179 8.96 8.94 8.44
CA PHE A 179 9.55 9.77 7.39
C PHE A 179 10.31 10.99 7.92
N ASP A 180 9.89 11.57 9.05
CA ASP A 180 10.63 12.68 9.69
C ASP A 180 11.99 12.23 10.19
N LEU A 181 12.05 11.03 10.80
CA LEU A 181 13.29 10.43 11.26
C LEU A 181 14.15 10.00 10.08
N ALA A 182 13.55 9.44 9.03
CA ALA A 182 14.24 9.08 7.80
C ALA A 182 14.91 10.28 7.14
N LEU A 183 14.23 11.43 7.09
CA LEU A 183 14.81 12.68 6.59
C LEU A 183 16.01 13.12 7.44
N CYS A 184 15.87 13.09 8.76
CA CYS A 184 16.96 13.43 9.67
C CYS A 184 18.18 12.51 9.51
N ILE A 185 17.96 11.19 9.34
CA ILE A 185 19.02 10.21 9.08
C ILE A 185 19.70 10.51 7.73
N ALA A 186 18.93 10.74 6.68
CA ALA A 186 19.45 11.03 5.35
C ALA A 186 20.26 12.36 5.30
N GLU A 187 19.85 13.38 6.06
CA GLU A 187 20.56 14.65 6.18
C GLU A 187 21.91 14.51 6.90
N ARG A 188 21.98 13.68 7.95
CA ARG A 188 23.20 13.47 8.76
C ARG A 188 24.14 12.45 8.13
N HIS A 189 23.59 11.38 7.61
CA HIS A 189 24.32 10.22 7.09
C HIS A 189 24.05 10.04 5.60
N GLY A 190 24.50 11.00 4.79
CA GLY A 190 24.31 11.02 3.34
C GLY A 190 24.84 9.78 2.62
N CYS A 191 25.83 9.08 3.20
CA CYS A 191 26.36 7.82 2.65
C CYS A 191 25.31 6.70 2.58
N LEU A 192 24.26 6.74 3.44
CA LEU A 192 23.21 5.72 3.44
C LEU A 192 22.18 5.88 2.30
N ILE A 193 22.17 7.01 1.58
CA ILE A 193 21.13 7.33 0.59
C ILE A 193 21.17 6.38 -0.61
N GLY A 194 22.37 6.09 -1.12
CA GLY A 194 22.58 5.20 -2.27
C GLY A 194 22.77 3.72 -1.90
N GLU A 195 22.76 3.40 -0.60
CA GLU A 195 22.95 2.02 -0.15
C GLU A 195 21.76 1.14 -0.54
N GLN A 196 22.05 -0.14 -0.79
CA GLN A 196 21.08 -1.16 -1.15
C GLN A 196 20.93 -2.18 -0.03
N ASP A 197 19.69 -2.53 0.29
CA ASP A 197 19.37 -3.62 1.21
C ASP A 197 19.68 -5.02 0.59
N GLY A 198 19.30 -6.09 1.29
CA GLY A 198 19.49 -7.47 0.82
C GLY A 198 18.75 -7.80 -0.48
N ASP A 199 17.68 -7.10 -0.77
CA ASP A 199 16.90 -7.23 -2.01
C ASP A 199 17.40 -6.29 -3.13
N GLY A 200 18.44 -5.52 -2.88
CA GLY A 200 19.03 -4.57 -3.81
C GLY A 200 18.27 -3.25 -3.94
N MET A 201 17.42 -2.91 -2.97
CA MET A 201 16.56 -1.73 -3.01
C MET A 201 17.18 -0.58 -2.21
N THR A 202 17.14 0.64 -2.78
CA THR A 202 17.49 1.87 -2.06
C THR A 202 16.29 2.40 -1.26
N ALA A 203 16.55 3.31 -0.33
CA ALA A 203 15.50 3.96 0.45
C ALA A 203 14.46 4.69 -0.43
N LEU A 204 14.89 5.30 -1.55
CA LEU A 204 14.00 5.94 -2.52
C LEU A 204 13.12 4.91 -3.25
N GLN A 205 13.67 3.75 -3.60
CA GLN A 205 12.91 2.67 -4.22
C GLN A 205 11.86 2.08 -3.27
N LEU A 206 12.20 1.89 -2.00
CA LEU A 206 11.24 1.46 -0.97
C LEU A 206 10.11 2.49 -0.78
N LEU A 207 10.44 3.77 -0.76
CA LEU A 207 9.44 4.84 -0.67
C LEU A 207 8.53 4.87 -1.91
N ALA A 208 9.08 4.60 -3.10
CA ALA A 208 8.34 4.52 -4.36
C ALA A 208 7.33 3.35 -4.40
N LEU A 209 7.55 2.31 -3.62
CA LEU A 209 6.63 1.17 -3.47
C LEU A 209 5.52 1.40 -2.43
N ASN A 210 5.53 2.54 -1.73
CA ASN A 210 4.55 2.85 -0.70
C ASN A 210 3.59 3.99 -1.10
N PRO A 211 2.59 3.75 -1.99
CA PRO A 211 1.63 4.76 -2.40
C PRO A 211 0.71 5.20 -1.25
N SER A 212 0.57 4.38 -0.18
CA SER A 212 -0.27 4.71 0.98
C SER A 212 0.24 5.92 1.76
N ALA A 213 1.56 6.18 1.73
CA ALA A 213 2.17 7.36 2.32
C ALA A 213 1.67 8.67 1.68
N PHE A 214 1.15 8.61 0.44
CA PHE A 214 0.73 9.76 -0.36
C PHE A 214 -0.78 9.84 -0.62
N GLU A 215 -1.60 8.95 -0.04
CA GLU A 215 -3.06 8.91 -0.30
C GLU A 215 -3.81 10.19 0.04
N VAL A 216 -3.39 10.89 1.09
CA VAL A 216 -4.08 12.10 1.58
C VAL A 216 -3.93 13.28 0.62
N GLY A 217 -2.81 13.37 -0.08
CA GLY A 217 -2.56 14.41 -1.08
C GLY A 217 -3.51 14.35 -2.28
N LYS A 218 -3.99 13.15 -2.63
CA LYS A 218 -4.88 12.93 -3.77
C LYS A 218 -6.32 13.42 -3.53
N LYS A 219 -6.79 13.43 -2.31
CA LYS A 219 -8.25 13.56 -2.03
C LYS A 219 -8.75 14.96 -1.74
N ASN A 220 -7.96 15.91 -1.18
CA ASN A 220 -8.63 17.12 -0.73
C ASN A 220 -7.75 18.36 -0.54
N ARG A 221 -7.81 19.27 -1.51
CA ARG A 221 -7.52 20.70 -1.32
C ARG A 221 -8.36 21.31 -0.18
N PHE A 222 -9.59 20.84 0.01
CA PHE A 222 -10.51 21.23 1.09
C PHE A 222 -10.04 20.76 2.48
N ILE A 223 -9.50 19.54 2.60
CA ILE A 223 -8.99 19.05 3.88
C ILE A 223 -7.75 19.88 4.31
N LYS A 224 -6.88 20.24 3.36
CA LYS A 224 -5.73 21.12 3.64
C LYS A 224 -6.20 22.48 4.20
N LEU A 225 -7.25 23.03 3.64
CA LEU A 225 -7.85 24.30 4.10
C LEU A 225 -8.48 24.14 5.49
N LEU A 226 -9.19 23.04 5.74
CA LEU A 226 -9.82 22.72 7.03
C LEU A 226 -8.76 22.48 8.13
N VAL A 227 -7.72 21.71 7.85
CA VAL A 227 -6.65 21.43 8.82
C VAL A 227 -5.85 22.69 9.15
N ASN A 228 -5.58 23.55 8.15
CA ASN A 228 -4.86 24.81 8.37
C ASN A 228 -5.71 25.90 9.03
N SER A 229 -7.04 25.85 8.88
CA SER A 229 -7.96 26.84 9.45
C SER A 229 -8.41 26.52 10.89
N THR A 230 -8.20 25.26 11.35
CA THR A 230 -8.59 24.87 12.71
C THR A 230 -7.43 25.10 13.69
N PRO A 231 -7.65 25.88 14.77
CA PRO A 231 -6.64 26.08 15.80
C PRO A 231 -6.22 24.74 16.42
N LYS A 232 -4.92 24.61 16.73
CA LYS A 232 -4.34 23.37 17.32
C LYS A 232 -4.94 22.97 18.67
N PHE A 233 -5.73 23.84 19.29
CA PHE A 233 -6.34 23.63 20.61
C PHE A 233 -7.67 22.86 20.59
N ILE A 234 -8.27 22.65 19.41
CA ILE A 234 -9.53 21.90 19.28
C ILE A 234 -9.17 20.46 18.98
N SER A 235 -9.14 19.61 20.00
CA SER A 235 -8.94 18.16 19.88
C SER A 235 -10.27 17.49 19.54
N ILE A 236 -10.48 17.22 18.26
CA ILE A 236 -11.56 16.36 17.77
C ILE A 236 -10.89 15.10 17.24
N PRO A 237 -11.17 13.91 17.76
CA PRO A 237 -10.46 12.65 17.41
C PRO A 237 -10.37 12.41 15.90
N LEU A 238 -11.41 12.77 15.14
CA LEU A 238 -11.45 12.66 13.68
C LEU A 238 -10.46 13.63 13.00
N LEU A 239 -10.37 14.88 13.49
CA LEU A 239 -9.46 15.88 12.94
C LEU A 239 -8.01 15.57 13.28
N ASP A 240 -7.73 15.02 14.47
CA ASP A 240 -6.38 14.62 14.88
C ASP A 240 -5.86 13.46 14.02
N HIS A 241 -6.74 12.50 13.67
CA HIS A 241 -6.40 11.42 12.75
C HIS A 241 -6.09 11.93 11.33
N ILE A 242 -6.88 12.89 10.84
CA ILE A 242 -6.64 13.52 9.53
C ILE A 242 -5.35 14.35 9.55
N ARG A 243 -5.09 15.06 10.65
CA ARG A 243 -3.86 15.85 10.84
C ARG A 243 -2.62 14.95 10.83
N MET A 244 -2.63 13.84 11.58
CA MET A 244 -1.53 12.86 11.57
C MET A 244 -1.26 12.31 10.17
N LYS A 245 -2.30 11.98 9.39
CA LYS A 245 -2.14 11.52 8.00
C LYS A 245 -1.56 12.62 7.11
N PHE A 246 -1.93 13.87 7.34
CA PHE A 246 -1.42 14.99 6.56
C PHE A 246 0.05 15.29 6.89
N ASP A 247 0.41 15.28 8.17
CA ASP A 247 1.80 15.46 8.61
C ASP A 247 2.69 14.34 8.05
N LYS A 248 2.20 13.08 8.07
CA LYS A 248 2.87 11.95 7.46
C LYS A 248 3.10 12.13 5.95
N TYR A 249 2.08 12.59 5.22
CA TYR A 249 2.18 12.92 3.79
C TYR A 249 3.23 14.00 3.53
N GLU A 250 3.20 15.09 4.30
CA GLU A 250 4.14 16.19 4.11
C GLU A 250 5.60 15.75 4.37
N SER A 251 5.80 14.94 5.41
CA SER A 251 7.12 14.39 5.75
C SER A 251 7.61 13.41 4.68
N ALA A 252 6.73 12.53 4.16
CA ALA A 252 7.06 11.63 3.05
C ALA A 252 7.45 12.40 1.79
N LEU A 253 6.74 13.49 1.48
CA LEU A 253 7.04 14.32 0.30
C LEU A 253 8.38 15.06 0.47
N LYS A 254 8.68 15.60 1.66
CA LYS A 254 9.98 16.23 1.96
C LYS A 254 11.13 15.23 1.81
N LEU A 255 10.95 14.03 2.37
CA LEU A 255 11.92 12.95 2.23
C LEU A 255 12.13 12.57 0.76
N ALA A 256 11.03 12.38 -0.01
CA ALA A 256 11.10 12.05 -1.43
C ALA A 256 11.92 13.08 -2.20
N LYS A 257 11.63 14.37 -2.02
CA LYS A 257 12.38 15.47 -2.65
C LYS A 257 13.87 15.45 -2.30
N PHE A 258 14.18 15.21 -1.03
CA PHE A 258 15.56 15.16 -0.57
C PHE A 258 16.31 13.96 -1.18
N LEU A 259 15.71 12.78 -1.15
CA LEU A 259 16.30 11.56 -1.73
C LEU A 259 16.46 11.69 -3.24
N ILE A 260 15.46 12.17 -3.97
CA ILE A 260 15.52 12.39 -5.44
C ILE A 260 16.68 13.32 -5.80
N ALA A 261 16.92 14.38 -5.02
CA ALA A 261 17.99 15.32 -5.29
C ALA A 261 19.41 14.78 -5.00
N LYS A 262 19.51 13.73 -4.16
CA LYS A 262 20.80 13.19 -3.69
C LYS A 262 21.11 11.78 -4.18
N ASP A 263 20.10 10.96 -4.45
CA ASP A 263 20.27 9.59 -4.94
C ASP A 263 20.46 9.63 -6.47
N THR A 264 21.69 9.49 -6.92
CA THR A 264 22.06 9.38 -8.35
C THR A 264 22.33 7.93 -8.77
N SER A 265 22.16 6.97 -7.87
CA SER A 265 22.48 5.55 -8.09
C SER A 265 21.69 4.94 -9.27
N TRP A 266 20.47 5.44 -9.52
CA TRP A 266 19.58 4.98 -10.58
C TRP A 266 19.87 5.63 -11.97
N GLU A 267 20.70 6.65 -12.04
CA GLU A 267 21.11 7.27 -13.33
C GLU A 267 22.12 6.41 -14.10
N SER A 268 22.80 5.50 -13.42
CA SER A 268 23.83 4.63 -14.01
C SER A 268 23.28 3.43 -14.78
N THR A 269 21.98 3.41 -15.11
CA THR A 269 21.41 2.35 -15.93
C THR A 269 22.01 2.39 -17.33
N GLU A 270 22.67 1.27 -17.74
CA GLU A 270 23.20 1.11 -19.09
C GLU A 270 22.11 1.36 -20.14
N ALA A 271 22.44 2.17 -21.14
CA ALA A 271 21.55 2.42 -22.25
C ALA A 271 21.28 1.09 -22.98
N VAL A 272 20.11 0.52 -22.78
CA VAL A 272 19.67 -0.68 -23.49
C VAL A 272 19.62 -0.33 -24.98
N LYS A 273 20.46 -0.98 -25.79
CA LYS A 273 20.47 -0.82 -27.25
C LYS A 273 19.11 -1.25 -27.78
N ASN A 274 18.31 -0.27 -28.19
CA ASN A 274 17.00 -0.53 -28.82
C ASN A 274 17.23 -1.28 -30.15
N LYS A 275 17.08 -2.60 -30.14
CA LYS A 275 17.08 -3.44 -31.36
C LYS A 275 15.70 -3.53 -32.02
N SER A 276 14.69 -2.77 -31.56
CA SER A 276 13.35 -2.88 -32.09
C SER A 276 13.19 -2.14 -33.42
N GLU A 277 13.31 -2.83 -34.51
CA GLU A 277 12.80 -2.35 -35.81
C GLU A 277 11.27 -2.38 -35.80
N THR A 278 10.66 -1.27 -36.21
CA THR A 278 9.21 -1.14 -36.29
C THR A 278 8.70 -1.93 -37.50
N ARG A 279 7.97 -3.01 -37.27
CA ARG A 279 7.36 -3.80 -38.36
C ARG A 279 5.94 -3.30 -38.63
N PHE A 280 5.67 -2.93 -39.89
CA PHE A 280 4.33 -2.55 -40.35
C PHE A 280 3.68 -3.70 -41.11
N HIS A 281 2.35 -3.82 -40.99
CA HIS A 281 1.58 -4.78 -41.75
C HIS A 281 1.76 -4.54 -43.26
N LYS A 282 2.36 -5.49 -43.99
CA LYS A 282 2.39 -5.52 -45.44
C LYS A 282 1.31 -6.50 -45.92
N TYR A 283 0.34 -6.01 -46.67
CA TYR A 283 -0.61 -6.88 -47.36
C TYR A 283 0.15 -7.82 -48.32
N GLY A 284 0.03 -9.12 -48.12
CA GLY A 284 0.27 -10.12 -49.18
C GLY A 284 1.65 -10.81 -49.22
N HIS A 285 2.45 -10.86 -48.17
CA HIS A 285 3.65 -11.72 -48.17
C HIS A 285 3.62 -12.77 -47.06
N LEU A 286 3.65 -14.05 -47.49
CA LEU A 286 3.95 -15.22 -46.66
C LEU A 286 5.36 -15.09 -46.09
N PHE A 287 5.49 -15.10 -44.77
CA PHE A 287 6.76 -15.08 -44.09
C PHE A 287 7.44 -16.44 -44.12
N GLN A 288 8.67 -16.50 -44.59
CA GLN A 288 9.58 -17.60 -44.29
C GLN A 288 9.99 -17.50 -42.79
N GLU A 289 9.68 -18.55 -42.07
CA GLU A 289 10.16 -18.74 -40.69
C GLU A 289 11.68 -18.83 -40.67
N GLN A 290 12.36 -17.81 -40.19
CA GLN A 290 13.70 -17.98 -39.67
C GLN A 290 13.59 -18.48 -38.23
N LYS A 291 13.93 -19.77 -38.02
CA LYS A 291 14.11 -20.34 -36.68
C LYS A 291 15.13 -19.52 -35.89
N PRO A 292 14.87 -19.21 -34.61
CA PRO A 292 15.88 -18.67 -33.74
C PRO A 292 16.95 -19.73 -33.51
N ASP A 293 18.19 -19.36 -33.63
CA ASP A 293 19.36 -20.16 -33.29
C ASP A 293 19.38 -20.41 -31.77
N ASP A 294 19.18 -21.68 -31.39
CA ASP A 294 19.24 -22.15 -30.01
C ASP A 294 20.70 -22.21 -29.56
N GLY A 295 21.24 -21.12 -29.03
CA GLY A 295 22.63 -21.10 -28.62
C GLY A 295 23.07 -20.01 -27.67
N GLU A 296 22.27 -19.67 -26.64
CA GLU A 296 22.88 -19.02 -25.47
C GLU A 296 22.31 -19.62 -24.17
N ARG A 297 23.16 -20.46 -23.58
CA ARG A 297 23.01 -21.06 -22.26
C ARG A 297 22.69 -19.99 -21.22
N MET A 298 21.64 -20.26 -20.45
CA MET A 298 21.40 -19.63 -19.16
C MET A 298 22.67 -19.63 -18.30
N GLN A 299 23.31 -18.49 -18.14
CA GLN A 299 24.19 -18.25 -17.01
C GLN A 299 23.31 -17.86 -15.82
N SER A 300 23.09 -18.84 -14.97
CA SER A 300 22.56 -18.68 -13.63
C SER A 300 23.51 -17.79 -12.84
N GLY A 301 23.05 -16.61 -12.42
CA GLY A 301 23.79 -15.76 -11.48
C GLY A 301 23.85 -14.26 -11.79
N ALA A 302 23.21 -13.77 -12.84
CA ALA A 302 23.10 -12.32 -13.03
C ALA A 302 22.20 -11.71 -11.94
N LYS A 303 22.79 -10.96 -11.00
CA LYS A 303 22.06 -10.07 -10.10
C LYS A 303 21.14 -9.23 -10.97
N ARG A 304 19.82 -9.39 -10.78
CA ARG A 304 18.84 -8.53 -11.45
C ARG A 304 19.14 -7.10 -11.01
N CYS A 305 19.44 -6.21 -11.95
CA CYS A 305 19.50 -4.78 -11.65
C CYS A 305 18.13 -4.36 -11.12
N PRO A 306 18.03 -3.78 -9.92
CA PRO A 306 16.75 -3.34 -9.39
C PRO A 306 16.16 -2.28 -10.32
N GLU A 307 14.84 -2.35 -10.55
CA GLU A 307 14.13 -1.36 -11.37
C GLU A 307 14.30 0.05 -10.78
N THR A 308 14.43 1.04 -11.64
CA THR A 308 14.60 2.43 -11.19
C THR A 308 13.42 2.92 -10.34
N PRO A 309 13.63 3.86 -9.40
CA PRO A 309 12.55 4.44 -8.59
C PRO A 309 11.39 4.98 -9.41
N LEU A 310 11.66 5.52 -10.61
CA LEU A 310 10.64 6.02 -11.54
C LEU A 310 9.68 4.90 -12.01
N PHE A 311 10.23 3.75 -12.39
CA PHE A 311 9.40 2.62 -12.84
C PHE A 311 8.65 1.98 -11.68
N LEU A 312 9.28 1.85 -10.50
CA LEU A 312 8.62 1.35 -9.30
C LEU A 312 7.47 2.26 -8.87
N ALA A 313 7.69 3.58 -8.79
CA ALA A 313 6.64 4.56 -8.50
C ALA A 313 5.51 4.53 -9.53
N THR A 314 5.86 4.30 -10.82
CA THR A 314 4.87 4.18 -11.87
C THR A 314 4.03 2.91 -11.72
N LYS A 315 4.61 1.78 -11.34
CA LYS A 315 3.90 0.52 -11.10
C LYS A 315 2.97 0.63 -9.89
N SER A 316 3.48 1.14 -8.78
CA SER A 316 2.72 1.30 -7.54
C SER A 316 1.64 2.39 -7.61
N GLY A 317 1.73 3.30 -8.59
CA GLY A 317 0.81 4.43 -8.75
C GLY A 317 1.13 5.63 -7.85
N CYS A 318 2.37 5.76 -7.39
CA CYS A 318 2.86 6.87 -6.59
C CYS A 318 3.14 8.09 -7.49
N ILE A 319 2.09 8.85 -7.80
CA ILE A 319 2.16 9.99 -8.73
C ILE A 319 3.09 11.10 -8.21
N GLU A 320 3.13 11.30 -6.89
CA GLU A 320 3.93 12.33 -6.25
C GLU A 320 5.43 12.12 -6.53
N ILE A 321 5.93 10.89 -6.36
CA ILE A 321 7.33 10.57 -6.66
C ILE A 321 7.62 10.68 -8.15
N VAL A 322 6.71 10.20 -9.00
CA VAL A 322 6.86 10.34 -10.46
C VAL A 322 6.94 11.81 -10.86
N GLN A 323 6.08 12.65 -10.29
CA GLN A 323 6.08 14.09 -10.58
C GLN A 323 7.38 14.73 -10.14
N GLU A 324 7.84 14.51 -8.92
CA GLU A 324 9.08 15.07 -8.39
C GLU A 324 10.32 14.62 -9.18
N ILE A 325 10.38 13.33 -9.58
CA ILE A 325 11.48 12.83 -10.42
C ILE A 325 11.47 13.54 -11.78
N LEU A 326 10.30 13.66 -12.43
CA LEU A 326 10.20 14.29 -13.74
C LEU A 326 10.35 15.81 -13.71
N GLU A 327 10.13 16.46 -12.57
CA GLU A 327 10.44 17.87 -12.35
C GLU A 327 11.95 18.09 -12.17
N ALA A 328 12.62 17.21 -11.41
CA ALA A 328 14.07 17.27 -11.20
C ALA A 328 14.86 16.81 -12.43
N TYR A 329 14.41 15.73 -13.08
CA TYR A 329 15.08 15.07 -14.21
C TYR A 329 14.10 14.83 -15.37
N PRO A 330 13.76 15.85 -16.17
CA PRO A 330 12.80 15.72 -17.27
C PRO A 330 13.19 14.67 -18.32
N GLN A 331 14.49 14.42 -18.51
CA GLN A 331 15.02 13.39 -19.43
C GLN A 331 14.65 11.97 -19.02
N ALA A 332 14.36 11.72 -17.74
CA ALA A 332 13.99 10.42 -17.22
C ALA A 332 12.70 9.86 -17.87
N VAL A 333 11.89 10.69 -18.49
CA VAL A 333 10.71 10.27 -19.27
C VAL A 333 11.08 9.37 -20.47
N GLU A 334 12.31 9.47 -20.98
CA GLU A 334 12.81 8.67 -22.10
C GLU A 334 13.56 7.39 -21.66
N TYR A 335 13.74 7.19 -20.34
CA TYR A 335 14.39 5.99 -19.83
C TYR A 335 13.56 4.75 -20.15
N VAL A 336 14.26 3.64 -20.35
CA VAL A 336 13.69 2.34 -20.66
C VAL A 336 14.14 1.32 -19.62
N ASP A 337 13.27 0.39 -19.30
CA ASP A 337 13.63 -0.76 -18.48
C ASP A 337 14.28 -1.89 -19.32
N GLU A 338 14.64 -3.00 -18.69
CA GLU A 338 15.25 -4.18 -19.33
C GLU A 338 14.42 -4.75 -20.50
N LYS A 339 13.08 -4.53 -20.47
CA LYS A 339 12.15 -4.94 -21.54
C LYS A 339 11.95 -3.88 -22.61
N GLY A 340 12.70 -2.79 -22.59
CA GLY A 340 12.55 -1.67 -23.50
C GLY A 340 11.27 -0.85 -23.25
N ARG A 341 10.63 -0.97 -22.07
CA ARG A 341 9.42 -0.22 -21.73
C ARG A 341 9.78 1.14 -21.18
N MET A 342 9.15 2.17 -21.68
CA MET A 342 9.19 3.52 -21.12
C MET A 342 8.10 3.72 -20.08
N ILE A 343 8.16 4.83 -19.35
CA ILE A 343 7.15 5.20 -18.33
C ILE A 343 5.72 5.11 -18.87
N LEU A 344 5.43 5.49 -20.11
CA LEU A 344 4.10 5.36 -20.71
C LEU A 344 3.66 3.91 -20.86
N HIS A 345 4.56 3.02 -21.28
CA HIS A 345 4.28 1.59 -21.38
C HIS A 345 3.93 1.00 -20.02
N VAL A 346 4.71 1.35 -18.99
CA VAL A 346 4.50 0.87 -17.62
C VAL A 346 3.21 1.45 -17.04
N ALA A 347 2.98 2.76 -17.15
CA ALA A 347 1.75 3.40 -16.66
C ALA A 347 0.48 2.80 -17.28
N ILE A 348 0.53 2.46 -18.56
CA ILE A 348 -0.59 1.83 -19.27
C ILE A 348 -0.77 0.39 -18.80
N LYS A 349 0.30 -0.40 -18.73
CA LYS A 349 0.25 -1.80 -18.30
C LYS A 349 -0.37 -1.95 -16.90
N TYR A 350 0.00 -1.07 -15.97
CA TYR A 350 -0.49 -1.08 -14.60
C TYR A 350 -1.74 -0.20 -14.38
N CYS A 351 -2.38 0.26 -15.47
CA CYS A 351 -3.60 1.10 -15.44
C CYS A 351 -3.49 2.38 -14.60
N GLN A 352 -2.31 2.95 -14.49
CA GLN A 352 -2.04 4.17 -13.74
C GLN A 352 -2.47 5.42 -14.55
N THR A 353 -3.79 5.64 -14.61
CA THR A 353 -4.41 6.69 -15.44
C THR A 353 -3.95 8.11 -15.07
N GLN A 354 -3.66 8.36 -13.81
CA GLN A 354 -3.19 9.67 -13.34
C GLN A 354 -1.77 9.95 -13.83
N ILE A 355 -0.85 8.98 -13.71
CA ILE A 355 0.52 9.09 -14.21
C ILE A 355 0.53 9.21 -15.73
N PHE A 356 -0.31 8.42 -16.41
CA PHE A 356 -0.47 8.54 -17.86
C PHE A 356 -0.89 9.96 -18.28
N ARG A 357 -1.87 10.56 -17.59
CA ARG A 357 -2.29 11.95 -17.85
C ARG A 357 -1.20 12.95 -17.52
N LEU A 358 -0.46 12.74 -16.42
CA LEU A 358 0.66 13.59 -16.03
C LEU A 358 1.70 13.66 -17.14
N VAL A 359 2.18 12.51 -17.63
CA VAL A 359 3.18 12.44 -18.72
C VAL A 359 2.63 13.04 -20.01
N GLN A 360 1.33 12.89 -20.29
CA GLN A 360 0.70 13.53 -21.43
C GLN A 360 0.58 15.05 -21.32
N SER A 361 0.44 15.59 -20.13
CA SER A 361 0.34 17.04 -19.90
C SER A 361 1.69 17.75 -20.05
N MET A 362 2.81 17.01 -19.95
CA MET A 362 4.14 17.58 -20.09
C MET A 362 4.37 18.12 -21.51
N LYS A 363 5.10 19.24 -21.64
CA LYS A 363 5.40 19.88 -22.93
C LYS A 363 6.46 19.16 -23.77
N LEU A 364 7.00 18.06 -23.28
CA LEU A 364 8.08 17.26 -23.88
C LEU A 364 7.67 16.55 -25.19
N PRO A 365 8.58 15.94 -25.96
CA PRO A 365 8.36 15.42 -27.32
C PRO A 365 7.36 14.27 -27.37
N ARG A 366 6.09 14.56 -27.12
CA ARG A 366 4.95 13.60 -27.06
C ARG A 366 4.90 12.68 -28.29
N LYS A 367 5.28 13.20 -29.46
CA LYS A 367 5.26 12.43 -30.72
C LYS A 367 6.28 11.29 -30.71
N ARG A 368 7.46 11.50 -30.11
CA ARG A 368 8.53 10.52 -30.01
C ARG A 368 8.19 9.42 -29.01
N LEU A 369 7.71 9.80 -27.81
CA LEU A 369 7.33 8.85 -26.76
C LEU A 369 6.22 7.88 -27.20
N LYS A 370 5.22 8.37 -27.95
CA LYS A 370 4.09 7.57 -28.42
C LYS A 370 4.47 6.56 -29.52
N ARG A 371 5.59 6.74 -30.22
CA ARG A 371 6.04 5.87 -31.31
C ARG A 371 7.02 4.78 -30.88
N LYS A 372 7.52 4.86 -29.66
CA LYS A 372 8.42 3.83 -29.14
C LYS A 372 7.68 2.52 -28.92
N VAL A 373 8.38 1.43 -29.17
CA VAL A 373 7.91 0.06 -28.94
C VAL A 373 8.89 -0.63 -27.98
N THR A 374 8.40 -1.65 -27.29
CA THR A 374 9.22 -2.49 -26.40
C THR A 374 10.11 -3.44 -27.20
N ASN A 375 11.01 -4.17 -26.54
CA ASN A 375 11.84 -5.20 -27.17
C ASN A 375 11.05 -6.28 -27.89
N GLU A 376 9.80 -6.52 -27.46
CA GLU A 376 8.83 -7.44 -28.06
C GLU A 376 7.99 -6.79 -29.18
N GLY A 377 8.32 -5.57 -29.61
CA GLY A 377 7.56 -4.84 -30.60
C GLY A 377 6.21 -4.28 -30.13
N ASN A 378 5.91 -4.37 -28.82
CA ASN A 378 4.66 -3.88 -28.28
C ASN A 378 4.63 -2.35 -28.22
N SER A 379 3.65 -1.73 -28.86
CA SER A 379 3.37 -0.30 -28.73
C SER A 379 2.64 0.01 -27.42
N ILE A 380 2.50 1.30 -27.10
CA ILE A 380 1.71 1.75 -25.95
C ILE A 380 0.27 1.20 -25.96
N LEU A 381 -0.33 0.94 -27.16
CA LEU A 381 -1.67 0.39 -27.27
C LEU A 381 -1.69 -1.12 -26.98
N HIS A 382 -0.65 -1.88 -27.37
CA HIS A 382 -0.51 -3.30 -27.01
C HIS A 382 -0.43 -3.48 -25.49
N MET A 383 0.19 -2.54 -24.77
CA MET A 383 0.33 -2.63 -23.32
C MET A 383 -1.00 -2.64 -22.57
N VAL A 384 -2.08 -2.09 -23.17
CA VAL A 384 -3.42 -2.17 -22.57
C VAL A 384 -3.96 -3.61 -22.59
N GLY A 385 -3.59 -4.37 -23.62
CA GLY A 385 -3.97 -5.78 -23.75
C GLY A 385 -3.19 -6.72 -22.85
N LEU A 386 -1.96 -6.37 -22.49
CA LEU A 386 -1.10 -7.22 -21.65
C LEU A 386 -1.54 -7.19 -20.19
N LYS A 387 -2.21 -8.27 -19.78
CA LYS A 387 -2.74 -8.45 -18.42
C LYS A 387 -1.61 -8.69 -17.42
N ASP A 388 -1.59 -7.94 -16.32
CA ASP A 388 -0.85 -8.35 -15.13
C ASP A 388 -1.70 -9.26 -14.26
N LYS A 389 -1.14 -10.42 -13.88
CA LYS A 389 -1.84 -11.41 -13.05
C LYS A 389 -2.11 -10.92 -11.62
N GLU A 390 -1.48 -9.83 -11.20
CA GLU A 390 -1.50 -9.35 -9.82
C GLU A 390 -2.72 -8.48 -9.44
N VAL A 391 -3.58 -8.09 -10.38
CA VAL A 391 -4.77 -7.27 -10.09
C VAL A 391 -6.00 -8.12 -9.75
N LEU A 392 -5.82 -9.35 -9.28
CA LEU A 392 -6.89 -10.32 -8.97
C LEU A 392 -7.62 -10.06 -7.64
N GLY A 393 -7.25 -9.03 -6.87
CA GLY A 393 -7.88 -8.70 -5.58
C GLY A 393 -9.05 -7.72 -5.64
N ASP A 394 -9.49 -7.31 -6.82
CA ASP A 394 -10.54 -6.30 -6.96
C ASP A 394 -11.93 -6.93 -6.80
N MET A 395 -12.65 -6.58 -5.74
CA MET A 395 -14.03 -7.03 -5.45
C MET A 395 -15.08 -6.44 -6.42
N ARG A 396 -14.66 -5.81 -7.53
CA ARG A 396 -15.55 -5.24 -8.52
C ARG A 396 -16.20 -6.33 -9.39
N SER A 397 -17.43 -6.05 -9.88
CA SER A 397 -18.08 -6.99 -10.80
C SER A 397 -17.28 -7.14 -12.11
N PRO A 398 -17.21 -8.35 -12.69
CA PRO A 398 -16.50 -8.59 -13.95
C PRO A 398 -16.92 -7.67 -15.09
N ALA A 399 -18.20 -7.30 -15.15
CA ALA A 399 -18.73 -6.39 -16.16
C ALA A 399 -18.21 -4.96 -16.03
N LEU A 400 -18.10 -4.43 -14.79
CA LEU A 400 -17.52 -3.10 -14.54
C LEU A 400 -16.03 -3.10 -14.84
N LEU A 401 -15.32 -4.16 -14.45
CA LEU A 401 -13.90 -4.29 -14.74
C LEU A 401 -13.63 -4.32 -16.24
N LEU A 402 -14.40 -5.10 -17.01
CA LEU A 402 -14.29 -5.14 -18.46
C LEU A 402 -14.62 -3.79 -19.11
N GLN A 403 -15.65 -3.10 -18.63
CA GLN A 403 -16.00 -1.75 -19.07
C GLN A 403 -14.84 -0.77 -18.86
N GLU A 404 -14.24 -0.77 -17.68
CA GLU A 404 -13.12 0.11 -17.36
C GLU A 404 -11.93 -0.16 -18.29
N ARG A 405 -11.60 -1.43 -18.55
CA ARG A 405 -10.53 -1.83 -19.47
C ARG A 405 -10.80 -1.37 -20.90
N LEU A 406 -12.04 -1.52 -21.38
CA LEU A 406 -12.45 -1.05 -22.71
C LEU A 406 -12.38 0.48 -22.84
N LEU A 407 -12.85 1.21 -21.83
CA LEU A 407 -12.77 2.67 -21.82
C LEU A 407 -11.31 3.14 -21.81
N PHE A 408 -10.44 2.46 -21.05
CA PHE A 408 -9.01 2.75 -21.03
C PHE A 408 -8.35 2.46 -22.39
N PHE A 409 -8.70 1.32 -23.03
CA PHE A 409 -8.22 0.99 -24.38
C PHE A 409 -8.58 2.08 -25.39
N GLU A 410 -9.83 2.53 -25.40
CA GLU A 410 -10.28 3.60 -26.29
C GLU A 410 -9.60 4.94 -25.99
N MET A 411 -9.37 5.24 -24.72
CA MET A 411 -8.64 6.45 -24.32
C MET A 411 -7.21 6.42 -24.87
N VAL A 412 -6.50 5.29 -24.75
CA VAL A 412 -5.15 5.16 -25.30
C VAL A 412 -5.18 5.15 -26.84
N LYS A 413 -6.17 4.48 -27.45
CA LYS A 413 -6.37 4.45 -28.92
C LYS A 413 -6.58 5.85 -29.49
N SER A 414 -7.33 6.71 -28.82
CA SER A 414 -7.64 8.08 -29.27
C SER A 414 -6.42 8.98 -29.38
N ILE A 415 -5.36 8.69 -28.65
CA ILE A 415 -4.11 9.46 -28.71
C ILE A 415 -3.06 8.87 -29.65
N CYS A 416 -3.29 7.63 -30.11
CA CYS A 416 -2.44 6.96 -31.10
C CYS A 416 -2.76 7.44 -32.50
N LYS A 417 -1.75 7.50 -33.38
CA LYS A 417 -1.99 7.70 -34.81
C LYS A 417 -2.47 6.42 -35.47
N ALA A 418 -3.09 6.54 -36.63
CA ALA A 418 -3.65 5.41 -37.37
C ALA A 418 -2.60 4.34 -37.72
N ASP A 419 -1.37 4.73 -37.99
CA ASP A 419 -0.23 3.84 -38.23
C ASP A 419 0.07 2.96 -36.99
N MET A 420 0.03 3.54 -35.80
CA MET A 420 0.28 2.82 -34.54
C MET A 420 -0.83 1.85 -34.14
N VAL A 421 -2.07 2.10 -34.56
CA VAL A 421 -3.20 1.22 -34.28
C VAL A 421 -3.10 -0.10 -35.08
N LYS A 422 -2.48 -0.04 -36.28
CA LYS A 422 -2.27 -1.20 -37.17
C LYS A 422 -0.90 -1.86 -36.99
N LEU A 423 -0.10 -1.40 -36.02
CA LEU A 423 1.22 -1.97 -35.75
C LEU A 423 1.10 -3.41 -35.28
N LEU A 424 1.97 -4.28 -35.75
CA LEU A 424 2.09 -5.65 -35.27
C LEU A 424 3.24 -5.76 -34.26
N ASN A 425 3.04 -6.54 -33.21
CA ASN A 425 4.09 -6.91 -32.30
C ASN A 425 4.98 -8.03 -32.88
N SER A 426 5.97 -8.50 -32.13
CA SER A 426 6.88 -9.58 -32.57
C SER A 426 6.16 -10.92 -32.85
N GLU A 427 4.98 -11.12 -32.24
CA GLU A 427 4.13 -12.30 -32.45
C GLU A 427 3.21 -12.15 -33.67
N GLY A 428 3.23 -11.00 -34.35
CA GLY A 428 2.37 -10.73 -35.51
C GLY A 428 0.95 -10.31 -35.18
N HIS A 429 0.66 -9.93 -33.95
CA HIS A 429 -0.68 -9.53 -33.53
C HIS A 429 -0.81 -8.00 -33.44
N THR A 430 -2.00 -7.49 -33.77
CA THR A 430 -2.38 -6.10 -33.49
C THR A 430 -2.76 -5.92 -32.02
N ALA A 431 -2.73 -4.69 -31.54
CA ALA A 431 -3.11 -4.37 -30.16
C ALA A 431 -4.58 -4.77 -29.84
N GLU A 432 -5.49 -4.71 -30.82
CA GLU A 432 -6.90 -5.11 -30.65
C GLU A 432 -7.03 -6.63 -30.52
N GLU A 433 -6.26 -7.40 -31.28
CA GLU A 433 -6.21 -8.86 -31.19
C GLU A 433 -5.64 -9.31 -29.84
N VAL A 434 -4.52 -8.72 -29.40
CA VAL A 434 -3.94 -8.99 -28.08
C VAL A 434 -4.94 -8.68 -26.97
N PHE A 435 -5.64 -7.53 -27.04
CA PHE A 435 -6.65 -7.15 -26.06
C PHE A 435 -7.81 -8.16 -26.01
N ASN A 436 -8.34 -8.54 -27.17
CA ASN A 436 -9.47 -9.47 -27.26
C ASN A 436 -9.11 -10.86 -26.73
N CYS A 437 -7.92 -11.37 -27.07
CA CYS A 437 -7.42 -12.66 -26.63
C CYS A 437 -7.21 -12.68 -25.10
N THR A 438 -6.51 -11.68 -24.57
CA THR A 438 -6.17 -11.61 -23.14
C THR A 438 -7.40 -11.44 -22.24
N HIS A 439 -8.43 -10.71 -22.72
CA HIS A 439 -9.65 -10.44 -21.96
C HIS A 439 -10.81 -11.38 -22.32
N ALA A 440 -10.56 -12.48 -23.06
CA ALA A 440 -11.60 -13.44 -23.44
C ALA A 440 -12.29 -14.07 -22.21
N GLN A 441 -11.52 -14.49 -21.20
CA GLN A 441 -12.07 -15.04 -19.96
C GLN A 441 -12.87 -13.98 -19.19
N LEU A 442 -12.34 -12.78 -19.02
CA LEU A 442 -13.05 -11.70 -18.33
C LEU A 442 -14.36 -11.35 -19.04
N ARG A 443 -14.41 -11.42 -20.38
CA ARG A 443 -15.64 -11.24 -21.15
C ARG A 443 -16.64 -12.35 -20.86
N SER A 444 -16.21 -13.61 -20.74
CA SER A 444 -17.10 -14.73 -20.39
C SER A 444 -17.68 -14.54 -18.99
N ASP A 445 -16.82 -14.22 -18.01
CA ASP A 445 -17.23 -13.97 -16.62
C ASP A 445 -18.20 -12.78 -16.52
N ALA A 446 -17.94 -11.72 -17.27
CA ALA A 446 -18.80 -10.53 -17.35
C ALA A 446 -20.17 -10.85 -17.97
N LYS A 447 -20.20 -11.67 -19.00
CA LYS A 447 -21.45 -12.14 -19.63
C LYS A 447 -22.28 -12.95 -18.64
N ASP A 448 -21.67 -13.92 -17.96
CA ASP A 448 -22.36 -14.79 -17.02
C ASP A 448 -22.87 -14.01 -15.80
N TRP A 449 -22.07 -13.08 -15.29
CA TRP A 449 -22.48 -12.17 -14.23
C TRP A 449 -23.68 -11.30 -14.65
N LEU A 450 -23.63 -10.69 -15.85
CA LEU A 450 -24.74 -9.85 -16.36
C LEU A 450 -26.02 -10.64 -16.55
N LYS A 451 -25.93 -11.88 -17.10
CA LYS A 451 -27.10 -12.75 -17.28
C LYS A 451 -27.75 -13.06 -15.93
N ARG A 452 -26.98 -13.57 -14.97
CA ARG A 452 -27.50 -13.91 -13.62
C ARG A 452 -28.11 -12.68 -12.93
N THR A 453 -27.48 -11.52 -13.05
CA THR A 453 -28.00 -10.28 -12.46
C THR A 453 -29.32 -9.89 -13.12
N ALA A 454 -29.40 -9.93 -14.45
CA ALA A 454 -30.61 -9.60 -15.19
C ALA A 454 -31.76 -10.59 -14.87
N GLU A 455 -31.49 -11.90 -14.79
CA GLU A 455 -32.44 -12.93 -14.41
C GLU A 455 -33.00 -12.69 -13.00
N ASN A 456 -32.13 -12.48 -12.01
CA ASN A 456 -32.56 -12.23 -10.64
C ASN A 456 -33.38 -10.94 -10.51
N CYS A 457 -32.96 -9.87 -11.18
CA CYS A 457 -33.70 -8.60 -11.19
C CYS A 457 -35.04 -8.73 -11.90
N THR A 458 -35.14 -9.56 -12.95
CA THR A 458 -36.40 -9.84 -13.66
C THR A 458 -37.40 -10.52 -12.73
N ILE A 459 -36.96 -11.49 -11.92
CA ILE A 459 -37.82 -12.17 -10.93
C ILE A 459 -38.41 -11.16 -9.94
N VAL A 460 -37.57 -10.25 -9.41
CA VAL A 460 -38.03 -9.21 -8.48
C VAL A 460 -39.03 -8.25 -9.16
N ALA A 461 -38.71 -7.80 -10.40
CA ALA A 461 -39.58 -6.92 -11.15
C ALA A 461 -40.96 -7.55 -11.44
N VAL A 462 -40.99 -8.83 -11.77
CA VAL A 462 -42.26 -9.60 -11.98
C VAL A 462 -43.02 -9.71 -10.66
N LEU A 463 -42.36 -9.99 -9.53
CA LEU A 463 -43.01 -10.03 -8.22
C LEU A 463 -43.65 -8.68 -7.87
N ILE A 464 -42.96 -7.58 -8.03
CA ILE A 464 -43.50 -6.23 -7.79
C ILE A 464 -44.72 -5.98 -8.70
N SER A 465 -44.58 -6.30 -9.99
CA SER A 465 -45.66 -6.14 -10.96
C SER A 465 -46.91 -6.95 -10.59
N THR A 466 -46.73 -8.20 -10.10
CA THR A 466 -47.88 -9.05 -9.71
C THR A 466 -48.55 -8.54 -8.42
N VAL A 467 -47.77 -8.03 -7.45
CA VAL A 467 -48.32 -7.44 -6.22
C VAL A 467 -49.09 -6.16 -6.54
N ALA A 468 -48.52 -5.26 -7.35
CA ALA A 468 -49.19 -4.04 -7.77
C ALA A 468 -50.46 -4.35 -8.60
N PHE A 469 -50.42 -5.34 -9.50
CA PHE A 469 -51.61 -5.79 -10.22
C PHE A 469 -52.69 -6.32 -9.26
N ALA A 470 -52.33 -7.10 -8.25
CA ALA A 470 -53.29 -7.58 -7.24
C ALA A 470 -53.86 -6.40 -6.41
N ALA A 471 -53.06 -5.39 -6.07
CA ALA A 471 -53.48 -4.19 -5.39
C ALA A 471 -54.50 -3.38 -6.16
N ALA A 472 -54.36 -3.30 -7.50
CA ALA A 472 -55.34 -2.66 -8.38
C ALA A 472 -56.72 -3.33 -8.36
N TYR A 473 -56.80 -4.65 -8.15
CA TYR A 473 -58.06 -5.40 -8.02
C TYR A 473 -58.60 -5.39 -6.58
N THR A 474 -57.79 -5.34 -5.57
CA THR A 474 -58.19 -5.29 -4.16
C THR A 474 -58.28 -3.83 -3.69
N ILE A 475 -59.24 -3.10 -4.23
CA ILE A 475 -59.41 -1.66 -4.02
C ILE A 475 -59.63 -1.36 -2.52
N PRO A 476 -58.85 -0.44 -1.92
CA PRO A 476 -59.06 -0.02 -0.53
C PRO A 476 -60.47 0.55 -0.30
N GLY A 477 -61.16 0.02 0.72
CA GLY A 477 -62.53 0.38 1.04
C GLY A 477 -63.59 -0.37 0.27
N GLY A 478 -63.24 -1.17 -0.70
CA GLY A 478 -64.15 -2.00 -1.52
C GLY A 478 -65.09 -1.20 -2.43
N PRO A 479 -65.87 -1.94 -3.30
CA PRO A 479 -66.88 -1.31 -4.17
C PRO A 479 -68.15 -1.04 -3.41
N ASN A 480 -68.85 0.02 -3.75
CA ASN A 480 -70.21 0.32 -3.31
C ASN A 480 -71.14 -0.70 -3.95
N GLN A 481 -71.93 -1.41 -3.15
CA GLN A 481 -72.83 -2.51 -3.61
C GLN A 481 -73.90 -2.07 -4.58
N SER A 482 -74.31 -0.77 -4.55
CA SER A 482 -75.40 -0.24 -5.40
C SER A 482 -74.88 0.33 -6.72
N THR A 483 -73.67 0.92 -6.76
CA THR A 483 -73.15 1.64 -7.92
C THR A 483 -71.94 0.97 -8.56
N GLY A 484 -71.30 0.00 -7.87
CA GLY A 484 -70.06 -0.65 -8.35
C GLY A 484 -68.80 0.20 -8.29
N TYR A 485 -68.88 1.48 -7.94
CA TYR A 485 -67.72 2.37 -7.83
C TYR A 485 -67.02 2.21 -6.50
N PRO A 486 -65.68 2.50 -6.43
CA PRO A 486 -64.93 2.48 -5.19
C PRO A 486 -65.53 3.47 -4.18
N VAL A 487 -65.74 3.04 -2.92
CA VAL A 487 -66.29 3.87 -1.83
C VAL A 487 -65.42 5.13 -1.59
N LEU A 488 -64.11 5.03 -1.77
CA LEU A 488 -63.15 6.09 -1.50
C LEU A 488 -62.78 6.94 -2.75
N LEU A 489 -63.51 6.80 -3.87
CA LEU A 489 -63.17 7.45 -5.16
C LEU A 489 -62.81 8.93 -5.07
N HIS A 490 -63.47 9.71 -4.24
CA HIS A 490 -63.27 11.15 -4.08
C HIS A 490 -62.29 11.53 -2.97
N LYS A 491 -61.62 10.54 -2.32
CA LYS A 491 -60.64 10.81 -1.27
C LYS A 491 -59.23 11.00 -1.91
N THR A 492 -58.54 12.06 -1.49
CA THR A 492 -57.18 12.38 -2.01
C THR A 492 -56.23 11.21 -1.89
N PHE A 493 -56.27 10.49 -0.77
CA PHE A 493 -55.41 9.29 -0.57
C PHE A 493 -55.69 8.19 -1.57
N PHE A 494 -56.91 7.97 -2.00
CA PHE A 494 -57.29 6.99 -3.00
C PHE A 494 -56.69 7.35 -4.38
N VAL A 495 -56.76 8.65 -4.75
CA VAL A 495 -56.15 9.12 -6.01
C VAL A 495 -54.64 8.93 -5.99
N VAL A 496 -53.99 9.31 -4.89
CA VAL A 496 -52.53 9.11 -4.73
C VAL A 496 -52.16 7.65 -4.82
N PHE A 497 -52.92 6.76 -4.13
CA PHE A 497 -52.70 5.31 -4.19
C PHE A 497 -52.81 4.78 -5.64
N THR A 498 -53.86 5.16 -6.36
CA THR A 498 -54.07 4.67 -7.74
C THR A 498 -52.96 5.17 -8.69
N ILE A 499 -52.51 6.39 -8.55
CA ILE A 499 -51.41 6.96 -9.36
C ILE A 499 -50.09 6.20 -9.04
N ALA A 500 -49.82 5.96 -7.75
CA ALA A 500 -48.62 5.24 -7.32
C ALA A 500 -48.62 3.81 -7.83
N ASP A 501 -49.77 3.11 -7.77
CA ASP A 501 -49.92 1.74 -8.24
C ASP A 501 -49.71 1.61 -9.75
N VAL A 502 -50.32 2.50 -10.56
CA VAL A 502 -50.12 2.55 -12.01
C VAL A 502 -48.66 2.84 -12.37
N LEU A 503 -48.01 3.77 -11.65
CA LEU A 503 -46.59 4.05 -11.83
C LEU A 503 -45.73 2.83 -11.49
N SER A 504 -46.01 2.15 -10.38
CA SER A 504 -45.29 0.95 -9.97
C SER A 504 -45.37 -0.15 -11.03
N ILE A 505 -46.56 -0.47 -11.52
CA ILE A 505 -46.73 -1.47 -12.59
C ILE A 505 -45.97 -1.07 -13.85
N THR A 506 -46.10 0.17 -14.30
CA THR A 506 -45.45 0.62 -15.54
C THR A 506 -43.93 0.60 -15.44
N LEU A 507 -43.36 1.03 -14.29
CA LEU A 507 -41.94 1.00 -14.04
C LEU A 507 -41.40 -0.44 -13.93
N ALA A 508 -42.11 -1.33 -13.23
CA ALA A 508 -41.74 -2.74 -13.10
C ALA A 508 -41.76 -3.48 -14.44
N LEU A 509 -42.78 -3.28 -15.27
CA LEU A 509 -42.85 -3.87 -16.60
C LEU A 509 -41.76 -3.34 -17.53
N THR A 510 -41.49 -2.02 -17.50
CA THR A 510 -40.42 -1.41 -18.30
C THR A 510 -39.03 -1.93 -17.85
N SER A 511 -38.82 -2.11 -16.54
CA SER A 511 -37.62 -2.73 -15.99
C SER A 511 -37.45 -4.17 -16.51
N THR A 512 -38.50 -4.97 -16.48
CA THR A 512 -38.52 -6.35 -17.00
C THR A 512 -38.11 -6.39 -18.50
N ILE A 513 -38.68 -5.51 -19.33
CA ILE A 513 -38.33 -5.40 -20.74
C ILE A 513 -36.85 -5.04 -20.92
N THR A 514 -36.36 -4.15 -20.09
CA THR A 514 -34.93 -3.74 -20.14
C THR A 514 -34.00 -4.90 -19.78
N PHE A 515 -34.31 -5.70 -18.77
CA PHE A 515 -33.54 -6.90 -18.45
C PHE A 515 -33.64 -7.99 -19.52
N LEU A 516 -34.78 -8.21 -20.10
CA LEU A 516 -34.94 -9.11 -21.28
C LEU A 516 -34.08 -8.65 -22.46
N ALA A 517 -33.98 -7.33 -22.70
CA ALA A 517 -33.10 -6.78 -23.73
C ALA A 517 -31.59 -6.97 -23.40
N ILE A 518 -31.21 -7.19 -22.14
CA ILE A 518 -29.86 -7.61 -21.77
C ILE A 518 -29.68 -9.10 -22.07
N LEU A 519 -30.61 -9.96 -21.67
CA LEU A 519 -30.54 -11.42 -21.85
C LEU A 519 -30.48 -11.84 -23.34
N THR A 520 -31.15 -11.10 -24.21
CA THR A 520 -31.17 -11.34 -25.68
C THR A 520 -30.02 -10.66 -26.44
N SER A 521 -29.17 -9.90 -25.75
CA SER A 521 -28.05 -9.19 -26.38
C SER A 521 -26.96 -10.16 -26.85
N PRO A 522 -26.25 -9.87 -27.98
CA PRO A 522 -25.19 -10.76 -28.50
C PRO A 522 -23.89 -10.76 -27.68
N PHE A 523 -23.74 -9.91 -26.70
CA PHE A 523 -22.58 -9.80 -25.82
C PHE A 523 -21.23 -9.65 -26.55
N HIS A 524 -21.20 -8.85 -27.62
CA HIS A 524 -19.95 -8.50 -28.29
C HIS A 524 -19.09 -7.63 -27.37
N MET A 525 -17.76 -7.67 -27.56
CA MET A 525 -16.82 -6.88 -26.73
C MET A 525 -17.20 -5.38 -26.67
N LYS A 526 -17.66 -4.82 -27.79
CA LYS A 526 -18.08 -3.40 -27.89
C LYS A 526 -19.33 -3.07 -27.06
N ASP A 527 -20.21 -4.05 -26.83
CA ASP A 527 -21.47 -3.84 -26.09
C ASP A 527 -21.20 -3.57 -24.60
N PHE A 528 -20.14 -4.15 -24.03
CA PHE A 528 -19.72 -3.93 -22.65
C PHE A 528 -19.23 -2.50 -22.39
N LYS A 529 -18.91 -1.73 -23.43
CA LYS A 529 -18.42 -0.35 -23.29
C LYS A 529 -19.51 0.61 -22.79
N ARG A 530 -20.71 0.55 -23.37
CA ARG A 530 -21.82 1.48 -23.07
C ARG A 530 -23.18 0.81 -23.01
N SER A 531 -23.54 0.01 -24.02
CA SER A 531 -24.91 -0.51 -24.22
C SER A 531 -25.37 -1.38 -23.05
N LEU A 532 -24.61 -2.41 -22.68
CA LEU A 532 -24.98 -3.33 -21.59
C LEU A 532 -24.99 -2.65 -20.21
N PRO A 533 -23.95 -1.87 -19.81
CA PRO A 533 -23.98 -1.16 -18.53
C PRO A 533 -25.11 -0.12 -18.44
N GLN A 534 -25.40 0.60 -19.52
CA GLN A 534 -26.52 1.58 -19.54
C GLN A 534 -27.87 0.90 -19.38
N LYS A 535 -28.12 -0.22 -20.08
CA LYS A 535 -29.33 -1.02 -19.92
C LYS A 535 -29.47 -1.53 -18.49
N LEU A 536 -28.38 -2.05 -17.89
CA LEU A 536 -28.40 -2.54 -16.51
C LEU A 536 -28.73 -1.41 -15.52
N MET A 537 -28.07 -0.26 -15.64
CA MET A 537 -28.33 0.88 -14.78
C MET A 537 -29.77 1.41 -14.93
N LEU A 538 -30.29 1.47 -16.16
CA LEU A 538 -31.66 1.86 -16.44
C LEU A 538 -32.64 0.87 -15.79
N GLY A 539 -32.47 -0.44 -16.03
CA GLY A 539 -33.32 -1.47 -15.45
C GLY A 539 -33.35 -1.42 -13.92
N LEU A 540 -32.17 -1.30 -13.27
CA LEU A 540 -32.05 -1.18 -11.82
C LEU A 540 -32.71 0.10 -11.29
N SER A 541 -32.51 1.23 -11.96
CA SER A 541 -33.13 2.49 -11.55
C SER A 541 -34.66 2.43 -11.61
N LEU A 542 -35.21 1.84 -12.69
CA LEU A 542 -36.66 1.64 -12.84
C LEU A 542 -37.21 0.66 -11.78
N LEU A 543 -36.45 -0.40 -11.48
CA LEU A 543 -36.80 -1.37 -10.45
C LEU A 543 -36.85 -0.77 -9.04
N ILE A 544 -35.88 0.11 -8.71
CA ILE A 544 -35.84 0.78 -7.40
C ILE A 544 -36.98 1.79 -7.25
N LEU A 545 -37.39 2.41 -8.36
CA LEU A 545 -38.47 3.41 -8.36
C LEU A 545 -39.86 2.77 -8.40
N SER A 546 -39.99 1.48 -8.81
CA SER A 546 -41.24 0.74 -8.84
C SER A 546 -41.68 0.27 -7.46
#